data_2474a79763c73dcc051756afe7bdf40e
#
_entry.id   2474a79763c73dcc051756afe7bdf40e
#
_cell.length_a   1.000
_cell.length_b   1.000
_cell.length_c   1.000
_cell.angle_alpha   90.00
_cell.angle_beta   90.00
_cell.angle_gamma   90.00
#
_symmetry.space_group_name_H-M   'P 1'
#
loop_
_entity.id
_entity.type
_entity.pdbx_description
1 polymer ?
#
loop_
_entity_poly.entity_id
_entity_poly.type
_entity_poly.pdbx_seq_one_letter_code
_entity_poly.pdbx_strand_id
1 'polypeptide(L)'
;MEIKLEHVSKKYGRHTAVNVSITLSSGRIYGLIGPNGSGKSTTLKMMAGLLFPTSGFVKVDEEQVTREMVRQTAYLTELDMFYPHFTVKDMVNFYQSQFPDFQTEQAYKLLNEMQLNPEKKIKKLSKGNRGRLKIVLALARRADVILLDEPFSGLDPMVRDSIVNSLVSYIDFEQQIVVIATHEIDEIETLLDEVIILANGEKVAQREVEDIREQEGMSVLQWFKSKMEVC
;
A
#
# COMPACT_ATOMS: atom_id res chain seq x y z
N MET A 1 16.72 2.71 5.43
CA MET A 1 15.66 3.74 5.39
C MET A 1 14.61 3.46 6.46
N GLU A 2 14.07 4.50 7.06
CA GLU A 2 13.03 4.40 8.09
C GLU A 2 11.94 5.46 7.85
N ILE A 3 10.69 5.10 8.06
CA ILE A 3 9.56 6.06 8.06
C ILE A 3 9.03 6.17 9.49
N LYS A 4 8.97 7.39 10.03
CA LYS A 4 8.42 7.68 11.35
C LYS A 4 7.22 8.60 11.26
N LEU A 5 6.13 8.20 11.88
CA LEU A 5 4.99 9.05 12.20
C LEU A 5 5.10 9.39 13.69
N GLU A 6 5.54 10.62 14.02
CA GLU A 6 5.75 11.05 15.39
C GLU A 6 4.56 11.90 15.88
N HIS A 7 3.73 11.32 16.74
CA HIS A 7 2.52 11.94 17.30
C HIS A 7 1.63 12.60 16.23
N VAL A 8 1.49 11.90 15.09
CA VAL A 8 0.76 12.41 13.93
C VAL A 8 -0.72 12.42 14.22
N SER A 9 -1.35 13.59 14.08
CA SER A 9 -2.81 13.71 14.11
C SER A 9 -3.32 14.39 12.84
N LYS A 10 -4.42 13.86 12.29
CA LYS A 10 -5.15 14.47 11.18
C LYS A 10 -6.59 14.73 11.56
N LYS A 11 -7.02 15.99 11.47
CA LYS A 11 -8.38 16.43 11.77
C LYS A 11 -9.07 16.98 10.53
N TYR A 12 -10.36 16.66 10.39
CA TYR A 12 -11.27 17.27 9.44
C TYR A 12 -12.41 17.95 10.23
N GLY A 13 -12.31 19.26 10.38
CA GLY A 13 -13.18 19.99 11.28
C GLY A 13 -12.99 19.53 12.73
N ARG A 14 -14.08 19.02 13.35
CA ARG A 14 -14.05 18.50 14.72
C ARG A 14 -13.71 17.01 14.82
N HIS A 15 -13.69 16.30 13.68
CA HIS A 15 -13.41 14.86 13.65
C HIS A 15 -11.90 14.60 13.54
N THR A 16 -11.36 13.79 14.45
CA THR A 16 -9.99 13.29 14.37
C THR A 16 -10.00 12.01 13.56
N ALA A 17 -9.45 12.05 12.35
CA ALA A 17 -9.42 10.91 11.44
C ALA A 17 -8.25 9.95 11.74
N VAL A 18 -7.13 10.50 12.26
CA VAL A 18 -5.93 9.73 12.62
C VAL A 18 -5.24 10.40 13.80
N ASN A 19 -4.74 9.58 14.74
CA ASN A 19 -3.87 9.98 15.86
C ASN A 19 -2.94 8.81 16.18
N VAL A 20 -1.72 8.80 15.58
CA VAL A 20 -0.84 7.63 15.61
C VAL A 20 0.63 8.00 15.77
N SER A 21 1.37 7.07 16.36
CA SER A 21 2.84 7.01 16.29
C SER A 21 3.24 5.64 15.74
N ILE A 22 3.93 5.61 14.60
CA ILE A 22 4.29 4.40 13.85
C ILE A 22 5.73 4.55 13.37
N THR A 23 6.51 3.49 13.47
CA THR A 23 7.84 3.39 12.89
C THR A 23 7.88 2.21 11.95
N LEU A 24 8.42 2.40 10.74
CA LEU A 24 8.57 1.39 9.70
C LEU A 24 10.03 1.41 9.22
N SER A 25 10.66 0.25 9.12
CA SER A 25 12.03 0.09 8.60
C SER A 25 12.04 -0.60 7.26
N SER A 26 13.05 -0.33 6.41
CA SER A 26 13.22 -1.03 5.13
C SER A 26 13.42 -2.54 5.31
N GLY A 27 13.15 -3.29 4.26
CA GLY A 27 13.28 -4.74 4.26
C GLY A 27 12.08 -5.49 4.81
N ARG A 28 10.91 -4.84 4.94
CA ARG A 28 9.70 -5.44 5.51
C ARG A 28 8.45 -5.09 4.74
N ILE A 29 7.49 -6.02 4.76
CA ILE A 29 6.11 -5.80 4.31
C ILE A 29 5.22 -5.62 5.54
N TYR A 30 4.62 -4.45 5.65
CA TYR A 30 3.72 -4.07 6.73
C TYR A 30 2.27 -4.21 6.31
N GLY A 31 1.47 -4.90 7.11
CA GLY A 31 0.01 -4.89 7.02
C GLY A 31 -0.57 -3.76 7.87
N LEU A 32 -1.16 -2.75 7.25
CA LEU A 32 -1.95 -1.72 7.93
C LEU A 32 -3.41 -2.14 7.91
N ILE A 33 -3.86 -2.81 8.96
CA ILE A 33 -5.17 -3.48 9.02
C ILE A 33 -6.16 -2.76 9.94
N GLY A 34 -7.43 -2.88 9.63
CA GLY A 34 -8.50 -2.28 10.41
C GLY A 34 -9.80 -2.12 9.63
N PRO A 35 -10.90 -1.84 10.30
CA PRO A 35 -12.20 -1.65 9.65
C PRO A 35 -12.21 -0.44 8.71
N ASN A 36 -13.23 -0.35 7.89
CA ASN A 36 -13.44 0.83 7.05
C ASN A 36 -13.62 2.07 7.93
N GLY A 37 -13.00 3.18 7.54
CA GLY A 37 -12.99 4.43 8.31
C GLY A 37 -11.99 4.47 9.48
N SER A 38 -11.17 3.44 9.70
CA SER A 38 -10.17 3.43 10.78
C SER A 38 -8.97 4.36 10.56
N GLY A 39 -8.86 5.01 9.39
CA GLY A 39 -7.78 5.95 9.08
C GLY A 39 -6.66 5.40 8.19
N LYS A 40 -6.73 4.16 7.70
CA LYS A 40 -5.69 3.52 6.86
C LYS A 40 -5.27 4.38 5.67
N SER A 41 -6.20 4.70 4.78
CA SER A 41 -5.92 5.52 3.58
C SER A 41 -5.42 6.93 3.93
N THR A 42 -5.88 7.50 5.04
CA THR A 42 -5.40 8.80 5.53
C THR A 42 -3.93 8.70 5.96
N THR A 43 -3.59 7.63 6.67
CA THR A 43 -2.23 7.35 7.12
C THR A 43 -1.29 7.12 5.93
N LEU A 44 -1.70 6.29 4.94
CA LEU A 44 -0.90 6.09 3.72
C LEU A 44 -0.68 7.40 2.95
N LYS A 45 -1.71 8.24 2.81
CA LYS A 45 -1.57 9.54 2.13
C LYS A 45 -0.61 10.49 2.85
N MET A 46 -0.53 10.42 4.18
CA MET A 46 0.45 11.20 4.94
C MET A 46 1.87 10.66 4.75
N MET A 47 2.06 9.35 4.75
CA MET A 47 3.36 8.72 4.42
C MET A 47 3.81 9.07 3.00
N ALA A 48 2.87 9.12 2.05
CA ALA A 48 3.15 9.49 0.65
C ALA A 48 3.42 10.99 0.44
N GLY A 49 3.32 11.85 1.45
CA GLY A 49 3.42 13.31 1.26
C GLY A 49 2.24 13.95 0.50
N LEU A 50 1.17 13.19 0.26
CA LEU A 50 -0.04 13.67 -0.42
C LEU A 50 -1.00 14.42 0.52
N LEU A 51 -0.84 14.20 1.81
CA LEU A 51 -1.65 14.82 2.86
C LEU A 51 -0.75 15.22 4.02
N PHE A 52 -0.86 16.46 4.49
CA PHE A 52 -0.11 16.89 5.66
C PHE A 52 -0.89 16.67 6.96
N PRO A 53 -0.24 16.26 8.05
CA PRO A 53 -0.88 16.14 9.35
C PRO A 53 -1.34 17.50 9.87
N THR A 54 -2.29 17.51 10.80
CA THR A 54 -2.71 18.72 11.54
C THR A 54 -1.73 19.03 12.67
N SER A 55 -1.13 17.96 13.25
CA SER A 55 -0.06 18.07 14.25
C SER A 55 0.84 16.84 14.16
N GLY A 56 2.04 16.92 14.74
CA GLY A 56 3.07 15.89 14.62
C GLY A 56 3.80 15.95 13.28
N PHE A 57 4.68 15.00 13.04
CA PHE A 57 5.55 14.96 11.86
C PHE A 57 5.61 13.58 11.26
N VAL A 58 5.64 13.53 9.93
CA VAL A 58 6.03 12.33 9.17
C VAL A 58 7.43 12.56 8.66
N LYS A 59 8.35 11.64 8.94
CA LYS A 59 9.75 11.71 8.55
C LYS A 59 10.15 10.47 7.77
N VAL A 60 11.13 10.65 6.88
CA VAL A 60 11.89 9.58 6.24
C VAL A 60 13.35 9.85 6.52
N ASP A 61 14.04 8.92 7.18
CA ASP A 61 15.44 9.05 7.59
C ASP A 61 15.75 10.42 8.25
N GLU A 62 14.98 10.82 9.25
CA GLU A 62 15.07 12.10 9.99
C GLU A 62 14.65 13.37 9.19
N GLU A 63 14.40 13.26 7.87
CA GLU A 63 13.88 14.38 7.08
C GLU A 63 12.35 14.40 7.06
N GLN A 64 11.76 15.58 7.28
CA GLN A 64 10.31 15.72 7.24
C GLN A 64 9.78 15.47 5.82
N VAL A 65 8.74 14.64 5.72
CA VAL A 65 8.09 14.31 4.43
C VAL A 65 7.55 15.58 3.77
N THR A 66 7.96 15.78 2.52
CA THR A 66 7.54 16.87 1.65
C THR A 66 6.80 16.33 0.41
N ARG A 67 6.19 17.21 -0.37
CA ARG A 67 5.58 16.82 -1.65
C ARG A 67 6.60 16.31 -2.67
N GLU A 68 7.86 16.63 -2.55
CA GLU A 68 8.92 16.14 -3.45
C GLU A 68 9.21 14.66 -3.23
N MET A 69 9.00 14.16 -2.02
CA MET A 69 9.16 12.74 -1.67
C MET A 69 8.11 11.82 -2.33
N VAL A 70 7.01 12.39 -2.85
CA VAL A 70 6.06 11.65 -3.74
C VAL A 70 6.79 10.99 -4.92
N ARG A 71 7.91 11.57 -5.37
CA ARG A 71 8.72 10.98 -6.44
C ARG A 71 9.40 9.68 -6.06
N GLN A 72 9.68 9.48 -4.78
CA GLN A 72 10.33 8.27 -4.23
C GLN A 72 9.30 7.25 -3.70
N THR A 73 8.02 7.57 -3.81
CA THR A 73 6.93 6.74 -3.30
C THR A 73 6.03 6.26 -4.44
N ALA A 74 5.83 4.96 -4.55
CA ALA A 74 4.79 4.38 -5.38
C ALA A 74 3.51 4.23 -4.54
N TYR A 75 2.50 5.07 -4.81
CA TYR A 75 1.22 5.00 -4.11
C TYR A 75 0.12 4.50 -5.03
N LEU A 76 -0.41 3.31 -4.71
CA LEU A 76 -1.60 2.75 -5.34
C LEU A 76 -2.83 3.10 -4.50
N THR A 77 -3.74 3.84 -5.09
CA THR A 77 -5.02 4.20 -4.45
C THR A 77 -6.13 3.21 -4.81
N GLU A 78 -7.10 3.02 -3.92
CA GLU A 78 -8.34 2.28 -4.21
C GLU A 78 -9.08 2.87 -5.43
N LEU A 79 -9.05 4.19 -5.60
CA LEU A 79 -9.75 4.89 -6.68
C LEU A 79 -9.18 4.58 -8.06
N ASP A 80 -10.04 4.54 -9.07
CA ASP A 80 -9.65 4.44 -10.48
C ASP A 80 -9.25 5.83 -11.01
N MET A 81 -7.93 6.11 -10.96
CA MET A 81 -7.35 7.39 -11.42
C MET A 81 -6.87 7.34 -12.87
N PHE A 82 -7.45 6.47 -13.68
CA PHE A 82 -7.06 6.29 -15.07
C PHE A 82 -7.75 7.27 -16.03
N TYR A 83 -7.06 7.58 -17.13
CA TYR A 83 -7.66 8.27 -18.28
C TYR A 83 -8.46 7.26 -19.13
N PRO A 84 -9.82 7.35 -19.20
CA PRO A 84 -10.65 6.29 -19.81
C PRO A 84 -10.38 6.06 -21.29
N HIS A 85 -9.85 7.07 -21.99
CA HIS A 85 -9.57 7.02 -23.44
C HIS A 85 -8.19 6.43 -23.76
N PHE A 86 -7.29 6.33 -22.78
CA PHE A 86 -5.97 5.73 -22.96
C PHE A 86 -6.09 4.22 -23.19
N THR A 87 -5.12 3.69 -23.93
CA THR A 87 -4.80 2.27 -23.90
C THR A 87 -3.92 1.96 -22.67
N VAL A 88 -3.74 0.68 -22.36
CA VAL A 88 -2.79 0.25 -21.33
C VAL A 88 -1.38 0.77 -21.65
N LYS A 89 -0.96 0.69 -22.91
CA LYS A 89 0.31 1.21 -23.41
C LYS A 89 0.45 2.73 -23.22
N ASP A 90 -0.60 3.49 -23.53
CA ASP A 90 -0.59 4.94 -23.32
C ASP A 90 -0.38 5.28 -21.84
N MET A 91 -0.95 4.46 -20.94
CA MET A 91 -0.79 4.65 -19.50
C MET A 91 0.64 4.32 -19.03
N VAL A 92 1.26 3.28 -19.58
CA VAL A 92 2.68 2.97 -19.35
C VAL A 92 3.57 4.11 -19.81
N ASN A 93 3.35 4.62 -21.02
CA ASN A 93 4.12 5.76 -21.57
C ASN A 93 3.92 7.03 -20.73
N PHE A 94 2.70 7.26 -20.24
CA PHE A 94 2.41 8.37 -19.34
C PHE A 94 3.22 8.26 -18.05
N TYR A 95 3.22 7.09 -17.37
CA TYR A 95 4.01 6.87 -16.16
C TYR A 95 5.51 7.06 -16.42
N GLN A 96 6.04 6.54 -17.52
CA GLN A 96 7.43 6.75 -17.93
C GLN A 96 7.76 8.25 -18.05
N SER A 97 6.84 9.06 -18.57
CA SER A 97 7.04 10.50 -18.69
C SER A 97 6.99 11.28 -17.38
N GLN A 98 6.28 10.74 -16.37
CA GLN A 98 6.06 11.41 -15.08
C GLN A 98 7.09 10.99 -14.01
N PHE A 99 7.57 9.75 -14.07
CA PHE A 99 8.41 9.17 -13.04
C PHE A 99 9.76 8.73 -13.63
N PRO A 100 10.87 9.40 -13.25
CA PRO A 100 12.21 9.06 -13.76
C PRO A 100 12.67 7.65 -13.37
N ASP A 101 12.15 7.10 -12.27
CA ASP A 101 12.44 5.77 -11.74
C ASP A 101 11.58 4.66 -12.36
N PHE A 102 10.68 4.98 -13.30
CA PHE A 102 9.80 4.01 -13.93
C PHE A 102 10.53 3.11 -14.92
N GLN A 103 10.42 1.81 -14.74
CA GLN A 103 11.07 0.78 -15.55
C GLN A 103 10.12 0.24 -16.60
N THR A 104 10.19 0.78 -17.80
CA THR A 104 9.30 0.41 -18.92
C THR A 104 9.39 -1.08 -19.27
N GLU A 105 10.59 -1.66 -19.29
CA GLU A 105 10.76 -3.08 -19.56
C GLU A 105 10.08 -3.96 -18.50
N GLN A 106 10.23 -3.60 -17.24
CA GLN A 106 9.55 -4.28 -16.13
C GLN A 106 8.03 -4.16 -16.24
N ALA A 107 7.52 -2.98 -16.62
CA ALA A 107 6.09 -2.80 -16.85
C ALA A 107 5.56 -3.76 -17.92
N TYR A 108 6.24 -3.88 -19.07
CA TYR A 108 5.81 -4.81 -20.12
C TYR A 108 5.93 -6.29 -19.72
N LYS A 109 6.96 -6.65 -18.95
CA LYS A 109 7.08 -8.00 -18.39
C LYS A 109 5.90 -8.32 -17.48
N LEU A 110 5.57 -7.43 -16.54
CA LEU A 110 4.42 -7.54 -15.65
C LEU A 110 3.08 -7.57 -16.42
N LEU A 111 2.91 -6.76 -17.47
CA LEU A 111 1.72 -6.80 -18.32
C LEU A 111 1.53 -8.18 -18.96
N ASN A 112 2.62 -8.80 -19.42
CA ASN A 112 2.57 -10.13 -20.01
C ASN A 112 2.23 -11.20 -18.96
N GLU A 113 2.87 -11.18 -17.79
CA GLU A 113 2.61 -12.11 -16.69
C GLU A 113 1.14 -12.00 -16.20
N MET A 114 0.62 -10.79 -16.11
CA MET A 114 -0.76 -10.52 -15.72
C MET A 114 -1.77 -10.61 -16.87
N GLN A 115 -1.34 -11.04 -18.06
CA GLN A 115 -2.18 -11.22 -19.24
C GLN A 115 -2.97 -9.96 -19.63
N LEU A 116 -2.36 -8.79 -19.51
CA LEU A 116 -2.93 -7.52 -19.89
C LEU A 116 -2.51 -7.13 -21.31
N ASN A 117 -3.48 -6.95 -22.20
CA ASN A 117 -3.22 -6.53 -23.58
C ASN A 117 -2.88 -5.00 -23.60
N PRO A 118 -1.66 -4.61 -24.04
CA PRO A 118 -1.24 -3.21 -24.11
C PRO A 118 -2.11 -2.31 -25.00
N GLU A 119 -2.70 -2.87 -26.06
CA GLU A 119 -3.52 -2.11 -27.03
C GLU A 119 -4.98 -1.94 -26.57
N LYS A 120 -5.37 -2.58 -25.46
CA LYS A 120 -6.74 -2.49 -24.96
C LYS A 120 -7.00 -1.14 -24.29
N LYS A 121 -8.11 -0.49 -24.64
CA LYS A 121 -8.54 0.77 -24.01
C LYS A 121 -8.94 0.52 -22.55
N ILE A 122 -8.51 1.39 -21.63
CA ILE A 122 -8.73 1.25 -20.19
C ILE A 122 -10.24 1.17 -19.86
N LYS A 123 -11.08 1.97 -20.55
CA LYS A 123 -12.54 1.90 -20.38
C LYS A 123 -13.17 0.54 -20.68
N LYS A 124 -12.46 -0.33 -21.42
CA LYS A 124 -12.90 -1.70 -21.77
C LYS A 124 -12.31 -2.77 -20.83
N LEU A 125 -11.49 -2.38 -19.85
CA LEU A 125 -10.96 -3.29 -18.85
C LEU A 125 -12.04 -3.60 -17.80
N SER A 126 -12.10 -4.86 -17.37
CA SER A 126 -12.85 -5.26 -16.18
C SER A 126 -12.25 -4.62 -14.92
N LYS A 127 -12.99 -4.63 -13.80
CA LYS A 127 -12.47 -4.15 -12.49
C LYS A 127 -11.16 -4.87 -12.14
N GLY A 128 -11.11 -6.20 -12.27
CA GLY A 128 -9.91 -7.00 -12.01
C GLY A 128 -8.72 -6.60 -12.89
N ASN A 129 -8.94 -6.40 -14.19
CA ASN A 129 -7.86 -5.96 -15.10
C ASN A 129 -7.38 -4.52 -14.81
N ARG A 130 -8.25 -3.64 -14.31
CA ARG A 130 -7.81 -2.32 -13.82
C ARG A 130 -6.99 -2.45 -12.54
N GLY A 131 -7.38 -3.34 -11.62
CA GLY A 131 -6.57 -3.68 -10.44
C GLY A 131 -5.18 -4.17 -10.81
N ARG A 132 -5.07 -5.15 -11.73
CA ARG A 132 -3.78 -5.63 -12.26
C ARG A 132 -2.95 -4.49 -12.86
N LEU A 133 -3.56 -3.61 -13.66
CA LEU A 133 -2.85 -2.47 -14.25
C LEU A 133 -2.30 -1.52 -13.18
N LYS A 134 -3.07 -1.23 -12.12
CA LYS A 134 -2.58 -0.43 -10.98
C LYS A 134 -1.31 -1.04 -10.36
N ILE A 135 -1.32 -2.35 -10.13
CA ILE A 135 -0.17 -3.07 -9.57
C ILE A 135 1.02 -3.02 -10.52
N VAL A 136 0.82 -3.28 -11.83
CA VAL A 136 1.88 -3.15 -12.84
C VAL A 136 2.56 -1.78 -12.76
N LEU A 137 1.75 -0.71 -12.73
CA LEU A 137 2.27 0.65 -12.70
C LEU A 137 3.00 0.99 -11.39
N ALA A 138 2.56 0.43 -10.26
CA ALA A 138 3.23 0.60 -8.97
C ALA A 138 4.55 -0.17 -8.92
N LEU A 139 4.55 -1.45 -9.28
CA LEU A 139 5.73 -2.33 -9.23
C LEU A 139 6.76 -2.03 -10.32
N ALA A 140 6.37 -1.36 -11.40
CA ALA A 140 7.32 -0.91 -12.41
C ALA A 140 8.11 0.34 -11.98
N ARG A 141 7.86 0.89 -10.81
CA ARG A 141 8.65 1.95 -10.21
C ARG A 141 9.74 1.38 -9.30
N ARG A 142 10.94 1.94 -9.37
CA ARG A 142 12.02 1.71 -8.40
C ARG A 142 11.89 2.67 -7.22
N ALA A 143 10.69 2.70 -6.64
CA ALA A 143 10.41 3.55 -5.49
C ALA A 143 10.93 2.89 -4.22
N ASP A 144 11.51 3.68 -3.31
CA ASP A 144 12.00 3.20 -2.02
C ASP A 144 10.83 2.81 -1.09
N VAL A 145 9.66 3.42 -1.32
CA VAL A 145 8.43 3.19 -0.55
C VAL A 145 7.31 2.79 -1.49
N ILE A 146 6.67 1.66 -1.21
CA ILE A 146 5.50 1.16 -1.94
C ILE A 146 4.30 1.13 -0.97
N LEU A 147 3.30 1.94 -1.25
CA LEU A 147 2.09 2.06 -0.45
C LEU A 147 0.89 1.58 -1.26
N LEU A 148 0.22 0.53 -0.80
CA LEU A 148 -0.88 -0.11 -1.49
C LEU A 148 -2.16 0.02 -0.66
N ASP A 149 -3.14 0.78 -1.17
CA ASP A 149 -4.42 1.03 -0.50
C ASP A 149 -5.50 0.13 -1.10
N GLU A 150 -5.93 -0.89 -0.36
CA GLU A 150 -6.89 -1.92 -0.74
C GLU A 150 -6.58 -2.56 -2.12
N PRO A 151 -5.35 -3.08 -2.34
CA PRO A 151 -4.90 -3.53 -3.66
C PRO A 151 -5.67 -4.73 -4.21
N PHE A 152 -6.30 -5.52 -3.35
CA PHE A 152 -7.01 -6.75 -3.69
C PHE A 152 -8.53 -6.61 -3.70
N SER A 153 -9.06 -5.45 -3.26
CA SER A 153 -10.50 -5.24 -3.09
C SER A 153 -11.33 -5.55 -4.33
N GLY A 154 -12.25 -6.51 -4.17
CA GLY A 154 -13.18 -6.93 -5.23
C GLY A 154 -12.51 -7.61 -6.41
N LEU A 155 -11.36 -8.23 -6.21
CA LEU A 155 -10.71 -9.12 -7.17
C LEU A 155 -11.13 -10.56 -6.91
N ASP A 156 -11.17 -11.37 -7.99
CA ASP A 156 -11.34 -12.81 -7.84
C ASP A 156 -10.05 -13.48 -7.31
N PRO A 157 -10.14 -14.66 -6.66
CA PRO A 157 -8.98 -15.30 -6.04
C PRO A 157 -7.81 -15.55 -7.02
N MET A 158 -8.08 -15.96 -8.27
CA MET A 158 -7.01 -16.22 -9.25
C MET A 158 -6.24 -14.95 -9.63
N VAL A 159 -6.95 -13.80 -9.72
CA VAL A 159 -6.31 -12.50 -9.98
C VAL A 159 -5.46 -12.10 -8.78
N ARG A 160 -5.96 -12.31 -7.58
CA ARG A 160 -5.26 -12.02 -6.33
C ARG A 160 -3.95 -12.80 -6.23
N ASP A 161 -4.00 -14.13 -6.41
CA ASP A 161 -2.80 -14.98 -6.36
C ASP A 161 -1.73 -14.54 -7.36
N SER A 162 -2.15 -14.14 -8.56
CA SER A 162 -1.23 -13.57 -9.56
C SER A 162 -0.56 -12.28 -9.08
N ILE A 163 -1.31 -11.40 -8.42
CA ILE A 163 -0.78 -10.15 -7.87
C ILE A 163 0.16 -10.43 -6.70
N VAL A 164 -0.20 -11.32 -5.79
CA VAL A 164 0.64 -11.73 -4.66
C VAL A 164 1.99 -12.26 -5.15
N ASN A 165 1.98 -13.18 -6.13
CA ASN A 165 3.20 -13.71 -6.73
C ASN A 165 4.06 -12.61 -7.38
N SER A 166 3.44 -11.65 -8.04
CA SER A 166 4.16 -10.51 -8.61
C SER A 166 4.76 -9.60 -7.54
N LEU A 167 4.03 -9.32 -6.45
CA LEU A 167 4.57 -8.55 -5.31
C LEU A 167 5.83 -9.22 -4.77
N VAL A 168 5.79 -10.52 -4.46
CA VAL A 168 6.95 -11.27 -3.96
C VAL A 168 8.12 -11.27 -4.94
N SER A 169 7.85 -11.33 -6.25
CA SER A 169 8.90 -11.42 -7.27
C SER A 169 9.59 -10.10 -7.60
N TYR A 170 8.93 -8.95 -7.35
CA TYR A 170 9.38 -7.64 -7.80
C TYR A 170 9.70 -6.65 -6.69
N ILE A 171 9.40 -6.99 -5.42
CA ILE A 171 9.80 -6.20 -4.26
C ILE A 171 11.26 -6.50 -3.92
N ASP A 172 12.04 -5.45 -3.68
CA ASP A 172 13.37 -5.55 -3.10
C ASP A 172 13.25 -5.61 -1.56
N PHE A 173 13.30 -6.84 -1.03
CA PHE A 173 13.16 -7.10 0.40
C PHE A 173 14.33 -6.59 1.25
N GLU A 174 15.40 -6.05 0.65
CA GLU A 174 16.51 -5.48 1.42
C GLU A 174 16.39 -3.96 1.60
N GLN A 175 15.78 -3.29 0.62
CA GLN A 175 15.84 -1.82 0.53
C GLN A 175 14.48 -1.15 0.66
N GLN A 176 13.40 -1.78 0.20
CA GLN A 176 12.09 -1.14 0.12
C GLN A 176 11.30 -1.26 1.43
N ILE A 177 10.46 -0.26 1.71
CA ILE A 177 9.37 -0.34 2.68
C ILE A 177 8.09 -0.57 1.90
N VAL A 178 7.37 -1.64 2.21
CA VAL A 178 6.07 -1.93 1.59
C VAL A 178 4.98 -1.88 2.65
N VAL A 179 3.93 -1.10 2.41
CA VAL A 179 2.76 -1.04 3.30
C VAL A 179 1.51 -1.39 2.52
N ILE A 180 0.82 -2.42 2.95
CA ILE A 180 -0.46 -2.88 2.38
C ILE A 180 -1.57 -2.54 3.36
N ALA A 181 -2.40 -1.57 3.02
CA ALA A 181 -3.59 -1.26 3.80
C ALA A 181 -4.78 -2.08 3.30
N THR A 182 -5.40 -2.86 4.18
CA THR A 182 -6.58 -3.64 3.85
C THR A 182 -7.45 -3.96 5.06
N HIS A 183 -8.68 -4.34 4.81
CA HIS A 183 -9.57 -4.96 5.78
C HIS A 183 -9.73 -6.48 5.54
N GLU A 184 -9.18 -7.00 4.44
CA GLU A 184 -9.20 -8.41 4.04
C GLU A 184 -7.87 -9.08 4.42
N ILE A 185 -7.74 -9.46 5.72
CA ILE A 185 -6.46 -9.89 6.33
C ILE A 185 -5.98 -11.23 5.79
N ASP A 186 -6.92 -12.20 5.63
CA ASP A 186 -6.60 -13.56 5.19
C ASP A 186 -5.91 -13.61 3.82
N GLU A 187 -6.09 -12.56 3.02
CA GLU A 187 -5.57 -12.48 1.67
C GLU A 187 -4.10 -12.15 1.60
N ILE A 188 -3.56 -11.53 2.64
CA ILE A 188 -2.21 -10.99 2.65
C ILE A 188 -1.34 -11.53 3.80
N GLU A 189 -1.91 -12.29 4.74
CA GLU A 189 -1.21 -12.74 5.95
C GLU A 189 0.15 -13.41 5.64
N THR A 190 0.22 -14.15 4.54
CA THR A 190 1.44 -14.88 4.14
C THR A 190 2.54 -13.97 3.59
N LEU A 191 2.20 -12.72 3.26
CA LEU A 191 3.15 -11.73 2.74
C LEU A 191 3.73 -10.85 3.84
N LEU A 192 3.08 -10.80 5.01
CA LEU A 192 3.38 -9.80 6.02
C LEU A 192 4.50 -10.23 6.95
N ASP A 193 5.43 -9.31 7.19
CA ASP A 193 6.43 -9.43 8.26
C ASP A 193 5.90 -8.84 9.56
N GLU A 194 5.18 -7.72 9.48
CA GLU A 194 4.68 -6.99 10.64
C GLU A 194 3.27 -6.43 10.40
N VAL A 195 2.46 -6.38 11.44
CA VAL A 195 1.07 -5.92 11.37
C VAL A 195 0.83 -4.75 12.30
N ILE A 196 0.13 -3.74 11.78
CA ILE A 196 -0.30 -2.55 12.50
C ILE A 196 -1.82 -2.49 12.47
N ILE A 197 -2.46 -2.55 13.63
CA ILE A 197 -3.92 -2.44 13.76
C ILE A 197 -4.30 -0.99 13.98
N LEU A 198 -5.18 -0.47 13.12
CA LEU A 198 -5.83 0.82 13.30
C LEU A 198 -7.33 0.64 13.61
N ALA A 199 -7.80 1.31 14.65
CA ALA A 199 -9.21 1.44 14.97
C ALA A 199 -9.52 2.87 15.43
N ASN A 200 -10.64 3.43 14.98
CA ASN A 200 -11.10 4.78 15.35
C ASN A 200 -10.03 5.88 15.19
N GLY A 201 -9.13 5.73 14.21
CA GLY A 201 -8.04 6.65 13.97
C GLY A 201 -6.81 6.47 14.86
N GLU A 202 -6.79 5.48 15.73
CA GLU A 202 -5.69 5.21 16.65
C GLU A 202 -4.98 3.90 16.34
N LYS A 203 -3.69 3.81 16.69
CA LYS A 203 -2.94 2.55 16.63
C LYS A 203 -3.27 1.72 17.87
N VAL A 204 -3.96 0.60 17.65
CA VAL A 204 -4.32 -0.35 18.72
C VAL A 204 -3.15 -1.25 19.08
N ALA A 205 -2.44 -1.77 18.06
CA ALA A 205 -1.32 -2.66 18.25
C ALA A 205 -0.38 -2.64 17.04
N GLN A 206 0.86 -3.06 17.26
CA GLN A 206 1.89 -3.27 16.21
C GLN A 206 2.74 -4.46 16.65
N ARG A 207 2.88 -5.49 15.77
CA ARG A 207 3.61 -6.71 16.11
C ARG A 207 4.09 -7.47 14.89
N GLU A 208 5.23 -8.17 15.03
CA GLU A 208 5.73 -9.09 14.01
C GLU A 208 4.80 -10.30 13.88
N VAL A 209 4.59 -10.76 12.64
CA VAL A 209 3.67 -11.88 12.34
C VAL A 209 4.21 -13.18 12.93
N GLU A 210 5.53 -13.35 12.93
CA GLU A 210 6.18 -14.51 13.53
C GLU A 210 5.92 -14.58 15.05
N ASP A 211 6.04 -13.45 15.76
CA ASP A 211 5.70 -13.36 17.19
C ASP A 211 4.23 -13.71 17.48
N ILE A 212 3.31 -13.28 16.60
CA ILE A 212 1.90 -13.62 16.76
C ILE A 212 1.70 -15.15 16.66
N ARG A 213 2.38 -15.78 15.70
CA ARG A 213 2.28 -17.22 15.48
C ARG A 213 2.95 -18.02 16.59
N GLU A 214 4.17 -17.65 16.98
CA GLU A 214 4.97 -18.41 17.94
C GLU A 214 4.56 -18.20 19.40
N GLN A 215 4.28 -16.96 19.80
CA GLN A 215 4.02 -16.64 21.21
C GLN A 215 2.53 -16.70 21.56
N GLU A 216 1.63 -16.36 20.61
CA GLU A 216 0.19 -16.36 20.86
C GLU A 216 -0.53 -17.57 20.23
N GLY A 217 0.14 -18.32 19.35
CA GLY A 217 -0.43 -19.50 18.67
C GLY A 217 -1.63 -19.15 17.77
N MET A 218 -1.68 -17.92 17.24
CA MET A 218 -2.81 -17.36 16.50
C MET A 218 -2.43 -17.01 15.06
N SER A 219 -3.42 -17.04 14.16
CA SER A 219 -3.29 -16.34 12.88
C SER A 219 -3.43 -14.81 13.08
N VAL A 220 -2.97 -14.02 12.09
CA VAL A 220 -3.13 -12.56 12.14
C VAL A 220 -4.60 -12.15 12.25
N LEU A 221 -5.50 -12.85 11.55
CA LEU A 221 -6.93 -12.59 11.66
C LEU A 221 -7.47 -12.87 13.08
N GLN A 222 -7.05 -13.95 13.71
CA GLN A 222 -7.47 -14.28 15.10
C GLN A 222 -6.95 -13.24 16.08
N TRP A 223 -5.66 -12.86 15.92
CA TRP A 223 -5.05 -11.82 16.74
C TRP A 223 -5.73 -10.46 16.55
N PHE A 224 -6.04 -10.06 15.31
CA PHE A 224 -6.82 -8.86 15.02
C PHE A 224 -8.15 -8.87 15.75
N LYS A 225 -8.93 -9.96 15.65
CA LYS A 225 -10.23 -10.08 16.34
C LYS A 225 -10.08 -9.92 17.85
N SER A 226 -9.08 -10.58 18.46
CA SER A 226 -8.83 -10.48 19.90
C SER A 226 -8.53 -9.05 20.37
N LYS A 227 -7.82 -8.26 19.56
CA LYS A 227 -7.50 -6.86 19.87
C LYS A 227 -8.72 -5.93 19.67
N MET A 228 -9.59 -6.26 18.71
CA MET A 228 -10.79 -5.46 18.43
C MET A 228 -11.92 -5.68 19.43
N GLU A 229 -11.98 -6.83 20.11
CA GLU A 229 -12.94 -7.10 21.19
C GLU A 229 -12.69 -6.27 22.47
N VAL A 230 -11.46 -5.75 22.61
CA VAL A 230 -11.04 -4.96 23.79
C VAL A 230 -11.16 -3.45 23.54
N CYS A 231 -11.39 -3.01 22.29
CA CYS A 231 -11.54 -1.63 21.87
C CYS A 231 -13.00 -1.20 21.79
#